data_76629ce223a45197663115ab245c7237
#
_entry.id   76629ce223a45197663115ab245c7237
#
_cell.length_a   1.000
_cell.length_b   1.000
_cell.length_c   1.000
_cell.angle_alpha   90.00
_cell.angle_beta   90.00
_cell.angle_gamma   90.00
#
_symmetry.space_group_name_H-M   'P 1'
#
loop_
_entity.id
_entity.type
_entity.pdbx_description
1 polymer ?
#
loop_
_entity_poly.entity_id
_entity_poly.type
_entity_poly.pdbx_seq_one_letter_code
_entity_poly.pdbx_strand_id
1 'polypeptide(L)'
;MLAIEKLNQFYGESHTLWDLDLEVPAGQCTCVMGRNGVGKTTLLKAVMGEVAVKSGKLRYTAEAGEIELTKKAVEARSRLGIGYVPQGRQIFPLLTVEENLRTGLAARSDGLKKIPERVYELFPVLKEMKHRRGGDLSGGQQQQLAIGRALVIEPKLLILDEPGEGIQPNIVAQIGQVIRQLINEDGLTVLLVEQKLPFARKYADRFVIMDRGRPVAKGEISELSNELIKQHLTV
;
A
#
# COMPACT_ATOMS: atom_id res chain seq x y z
N MET A 1 3.81 6.58 -12.68
CA MET A 1 2.87 6.81 -11.55
C MET A 1 3.59 7.37 -10.32
N LEU A 2 4.54 6.66 -9.71
CA LEU A 2 5.35 7.21 -8.60
C LEU A 2 6.82 7.02 -8.91
N ALA A 3 7.62 8.09 -8.77
CA ALA A 3 9.08 8.07 -8.91
C ALA A 3 9.72 8.68 -7.67
N ILE A 4 10.69 7.99 -7.11
CA ILE A 4 11.46 8.38 -5.93
C ILE A 4 12.92 8.48 -6.35
N GLU A 5 13.56 9.64 -6.08
CA GLU A 5 14.93 9.91 -6.48
C GLU A 5 15.76 10.33 -5.27
N LYS A 6 16.81 9.58 -5.01
CA LYS A 6 17.82 9.83 -3.96
C LYS A 6 17.21 10.23 -2.62
N LEU A 7 16.14 9.50 -2.21
CA LEU A 7 15.42 9.79 -1.00
C LEU A 7 16.26 9.46 0.24
N ASN A 8 16.41 10.44 1.12
CA ASN A 8 17.07 10.28 2.40
C ASN A 8 16.11 10.63 3.54
N GLN A 9 15.96 9.73 4.49
CA GLN A 9 15.09 9.89 5.65
C GLN A 9 15.84 9.52 6.94
N PHE A 10 15.58 10.27 8.00
CA PHE A 10 16.20 10.11 9.31
C PHE A 10 15.15 10.08 10.41
N TYR A 11 15.39 9.29 11.44
CA TYR A 11 14.75 9.41 12.76
C TYR A 11 15.80 9.93 13.75
N GLY A 12 15.72 11.25 14.07
CA GLY A 12 16.81 11.92 14.79
C GLY A 12 18.12 11.81 14.03
N GLU A 13 19.14 11.23 14.65
CA GLU A 13 20.44 10.99 14.04
C GLU A 13 20.53 9.66 13.26
N SER A 14 19.49 8.81 13.37
CA SER A 14 19.49 7.50 12.68
C SER A 14 19.08 7.65 11.23
N HIS A 15 20.01 7.43 10.30
CA HIS A 15 19.78 7.43 8.86
C HIS A 15 19.08 6.13 8.45
N THR A 16 17.83 6.19 8.03
CA THR A 16 17.01 5.00 7.77
C THR A 16 16.88 4.70 6.28
N LEU A 17 16.66 5.71 5.42
CA LEU A 17 16.65 5.54 3.97
C LEU A 17 17.83 6.29 3.38
N TRP A 18 18.59 5.59 2.50
CA TRP A 18 19.87 6.05 1.98
C TRP A 18 19.84 6.16 0.45
N ASP A 19 19.79 7.39 -0.09
CA ASP A 19 19.77 7.66 -1.54
C ASP A 19 18.87 6.69 -2.30
N LEU A 20 17.65 6.48 -1.75
CA LEU A 20 16.73 5.47 -2.25
C LEU A 20 16.09 5.92 -3.56
N ASP A 21 16.28 5.10 -4.61
CA ASP A 21 15.63 5.24 -5.90
C ASP A 21 14.58 4.14 -6.08
N LEU A 22 13.35 4.53 -6.42
CA LEU A 22 12.25 3.59 -6.67
C LEU A 22 11.33 4.13 -7.76
N GLU A 23 10.92 3.26 -8.68
CA GLU A 23 9.87 3.52 -9.65
C GLU A 23 8.70 2.56 -9.46
N VAL A 24 7.49 3.10 -9.47
CA VAL A 24 6.24 2.35 -9.45
C VAL A 24 5.48 2.69 -10.74
N PRO A 25 5.54 1.84 -11.77
CA PRO A 25 4.84 2.05 -13.04
C PRO A 25 3.32 2.05 -12.85
N ALA A 26 2.62 2.78 -13.71
CA ALA A 26 1.16 2.82 -13.70
C ALA A 26 0.55 1.47 -14.08
N GLY A 27 -0.57 1.10 -13.43
CA GLY A 27 -1.33 -0.11 -13.75
C GLY A 27 -0.61 -1.42 -13.41
N GLN A 28 0.38 -1.38 -12.53
CA GLN A 28 1.16 -2.55 -12.11
C GLN A 28 1.24 -2.64 -10.58
N CYS A 29 1.53 -3.84 -10.09
CA CYS A 29 1.89 -4.09 -8.70
C CYS A 29 3.41 -4.17 -8.54
N THR A 30 4.01 -3.18 -7.86
CA THR A 30 5.41 -3.22 -7.45
C THR A 30 5.51 -3.70 -6.01
N CYS A 31 6.17 -4.84 -5.78
CA CYS A 31 6.36 -5.41 -4.45
C CYS A 31 7.74 -5.05 -3.89
N VAL A 32 7.75 -4.34 -2.78
CA VAL A 32 8.96 -4.06 -1.99
C VAL A 32 9.15 -5.16 -0.96
N MET A 33 10.29 -5.83 -1.03
CA MET A 33 10.65 -6.96 -0.19
C MET A 33 11.91 -6.64 0.62
N GLY A 34 12.17 -7.40 1.67
CA GLY A 34 13.35 -7.22 2.51
C GLY A 34 13.09 -7.68 3.93
N ARG A 35 14.14 -7.86 4.71
CA ARG A 35 14.06 -8.28 6.12
C ARG A 35 13.37 -7.22 6.98
N ASN A 36 13.04 -7.59 8.22
CA ASN A 36 12.51 -6.63 9.18
C ASN A 36 13.58 -5.57 9.51
N GLY A 37 13.13 -4.33 9.68
CA GLY A 37 14.01 -3.20 10.04
C GLY A 37 14.80 -2.59 8.88
N VAL A 38 14.69 -3.07 7.64
CA VAL A 38 15.44 -2.51 6.50
C VAL A 38 14.89 -1.19 5.94
N GLY A 39 13.76 -0.67 6.49
CA GLY A 39 13.21 0.62 6.09
C GLY A 39 11.95 0.56 5.21
N LYS A 40 11.35 -0.62 4.96
CA LYS A 40 10.15 -0.75 4.09
C LYS A 40 8.97 0.13 4.54
N THR A 41 8.54 0.00 5.79
CA THR A 41 7.46 0.83 6.36
C THR A 41 7.84 2.31 6.40
N THR A 42 9.12 2.63 6.64
CA THR A 42 9.61 4.03 6.58
C THR A 42 9.49 4.60 5.18
N LEU A 43 9.78 3.81 4.14
CA LEU A 43 9.55 4.20 2.76
C LEU A 43 8.07 4.54 2.52
N LEU A 44 7.14 3.66 2.93
CA LEU A 44 5.70 3.91 2.76
C LEU A 44 5.26 5.17 3.53
N LYS A 45 5.71 5.35 4.77
CA LYS A 45 5.45 6.56 5.57
C LYS A 45 6.01 7.82 4.91
N ALA A 46 7.18 7.76 4.29
CA ALA A 46 7.74 8.88 3.53
C ALA A 46 6.88 9.19 2.29
N VAL A 47 6.42 8.16 1.56
CA VAL A 47 5.49 8.33 0.43
C VAL A 47 4.16 8.93 0.88
N MET A 48 3.65 8.57 2.05
CA MET A 48 2.43 9.14 2.63
C MET A 48 2.63 10.52 3.27
N GLY A 49 3.87 10.92 3.59
CA GLY A 49 4.18 12.17 4.28
C GLY A 49 4.00 12.12 5.79
N GLU A 50 3.92 10.92 6.36
CA GLU A 50 3.87 10.71 7.81
C GLU A 50 5.24 10.93 8.48
N VAL A 51 6.31 10.85 7.71
CA VAL A 51 7.68 11.14 8.16
C VAL A 51 8.35 12.15 7.25
N ALA A 52 9.14 13.05 7.83
CA ALA A 52 9.87 14.05 7.07
C ALA A 52 10.99 13.43 6.25
N VAL A 53 11.17 13.93 5.02
CA VAL A 53 12.26 13.59 4.12
C VAL A 53 13.33 14.65 4.24
N LYS A 54 14.58 14.25 4.43
CA LYS A 54 15.74 15.16 4.56
C LYS A 54 16.18 15.70 3.20
N SER A 55 16.25 14.83 2.19
CA SER A 55 16.62 15.17 0.82
C SER A 55 16.06 14.14 -0.17
N GLY A 56 16.14 14.45 -1.46
CA GLY A 56 15.57 13.65 -2.53
C GLY A 56 14.23 14.20 -3.00
N LYS A 57 13.60 13.50 -3.95
CA LYS A 57 12.33 13.91 -4.56
C LYS A 57 11.35 12.75 -4.60
N LEU A 58 10.09 13.06 -4.37
CA LEU A 58 8.94 12.17 -4.54
C LEU A 58 8.05 12.79 -5.61
N ARG A 59 7.98 12.18 -6.79
CA ARG A 59 7.14 12.63 -7.91
C ARG A 59 6.00 11.66 -8.15
N TYR A 60 4.81 12.19 -8.25
CA TYR A 60 3.58 11.45 -8.53
C TYR A 60 2.94 11.99 -9.80
N THR A 61 2.73 11.13 -10.77
CA THR A 61 2.05 11.48 -12.02
C THR A 61 0.56 11.17 -11.86
N ALA A 62 -0.24 12.21 -11.71
CA ALA A 62 -1.69 12.18 -11.77
C ALA A 62 -2.20 12.47 -13.19
N GLU A 63 -3.51 12.45 -13.41
CA GLU A 63 -4.13 12.82 -14.69
C GLU A 63 -3.79 14.27 -15.11
N ALA A 64 -3.68 15.19 -14.12
CA ALA A 64 -3.34 16.58 -14.33
C ALA A 64 -1.83 16.86 -14.57
N GLY A 65 -0.99 15.83 -14.61
CA GLY A 65 0.45 15.93 -14.79
C GLY A 65 1.27 15.48 -13.58
N GLU A 66 2.55 15.81 -13.61
CA GLU A 66 3.50 15.46 -12.56
C GLU A 66 3.39 16.41 -11.35
N ILE A 67 3.34 15.84 -10.16
CA ILE A 67 3.18 16.54 -8.89
C ILE A 67 4.32 16.14 -7.95
N GLU A 68 5.05 17.14 -7.42
CA GLU A 68 6.04 16.93 -6.36
C GLU A 68 5.32 16.69 -5.02
N LEU A 69 5.56 15.53 -4.40
CA LEU A 69 4.93 15.14 -3.12
C LEU A 69 5.77 15.49 -1.89
N THR A 70 7.07 15.68 -2.02
CA THR A 70 8.04 15.72 -0.91
C THR A 70 7.60 16.63 0.24
N LYS A 71 6.98 17.78 -0.06
CA LYS A 71 6.52 18.75 0.93
C LYS A 71 4.99 18.78 1.13
N LYS A 72 4.24 17.88 0.46
CA LYS A 72 2.78 17.86 0.60
C LYS A 72 2.35 17.15 1.88
N ALA A 73 1.37 17.71 2.57
CA ALA A 73 0.75 17.10 3.74
C ALA A 73 0.03 15.79 3.39
N VAL A 74 -0.17 14.92 4.37
CA VAL A 74 -0.83 13.61 4.23
C VAL A 74 -2.20 13.73 3.56
N GLU A 75 -3.03 14.68 4.03
CA GLU A 75 -4.38 14.91 3.52
C GLU A 75 -4.38 15.31 2.04
N ALA A 76 -3.39 16.10 1.63
CA ALA A 76 -3.25 16.51 0.23
C ALA A 76 -2.89 15.31 -0.66
N ARG A 77 -2.06 14.37 -0.17
CA ARG A 77 -1.70 13.14 -0.90
C ARG A 77 -2.90 12.22 -1.05
N SER A 78 -3.70 12.05 0.00
CA SER A 78 -4.94 11.25 -0.07
C SER A 78 -5.94 11.84 -1.08
N ARG A 79 -6.10 13.18 -1.14
CA ARG A 79 -6.95 13.86 -2.12
C ARG A 79 -6.44 13.75 -3.56
N LEU A 80 -5.16 13.45 -3.76
CA LEU A 80 -4.58 13.13 -5.07
C LEU A 80 -4.87 11.69 -5.53
N GLY A 81 -5.64 10.92 -4.75
CA GLY A 81 -5.97 9.54 -5.07
C GLY A 81 -4.89 8.54 -4.62
N ILE A 82 -4.16 8.84 -3.54
CA ILE A 82 -3.24 7.87 -2.92
C ILE A 82 -3.93 7.25 -1.71
N GLY A 83 -4.31 5.97 -1.84
CA GLY A 83 -4.87 5.17 -0.74
C GLY A 83 -3.76 4.46 0.03
N TYR A 84 -3.92 4.32 1.35
CA TYR A 84 -2.93 3.65 2.20
C TYR A 84 -3.58 2.71 3.22
N VAL A 85 -3.06 1.51 3.31
CA VAL A 85 -3.38 0.52 4.33
C VAL A 85 -2.10 0.19 5.11
N PRO A 86 -1.92 0.74 6.31
CA PRO A 86 -0.74 0.49 7.13
C PRO A 86 -0.74 -0.92 7.73
N GLN A 87 0.44 -1.37 8.17
CA GLN A 87 0.57 -2.56 8.99
C GLN A 87 -0.33 -2.47 10.24
N GLY A 88 -0.96 -3.58 10.63
CA GLY A 88 -1.88 -3.61 11.76
C GLY A 88 -3.28 -3.06 11.46
N ARG A 89 -3.63 -2.83 10.17
CA ARG A 89 -4.99 -2.50 9.68
C ARG A 89 -5.51 -1.12 10.08
N GLN A 90 -5.28 -0.69 11.32
CA GLN A 90 -5.70 0.61 11.90
C GLN A 90 -7.17 0.95 11.63
N ILE A 91 -8.06 -0.03 11.80
CA ILE A 91 -9.51 0.20 11.77
C ILE A 91 -9.95 0.90 13.07
N PHE A 92 -11.14 1.50 13.05
CA PHE A 92 -11.77 2.05 14.24
C PHE A 92 -12.64 0.96 14.88
N PRO A 93 -12.21 0.32 15.99
CA PRO A 93 -12.86 -0.88 16.52
C PRO A 93 -14.26 -0.62 17.08
N LEU A 94 -14.52 0.60 17.57
CA LEU A 94 -15.82 0.99 18.12
C LEU A 94 -16.84 1.44 17.07
N LEU A 95 -16.38 1.83 15.89
CA LEU A 95 -17.25 2.20 14.76
C LEU A 95 -17.73 0.93 14.05
N THR A 96 -18.93 1.01 13.48
CA THR A 96 -19.45 -0.03 12.58
C THR A 96 -18.61 -0.13 11.30
N VAL A 97 -18.80 -1.21 10.54
CA VAL A 97 -18.17 -1.38 9.21
C VAL A 97 -18.52 -0.19 8.31
N GLU A 98 -19.80 0.19 8.24
CA GLU A 98 -20.25 1.31 7.42
C GLU A 98 -19.62 2.64 7.87
N GLU A 99 -19.55 2.91 9.17
CA GLU A 99 -18.91 4.12 9.71
C GLU A 99 -17.42 4.14 9.43
N ASN A 100 -16.72 3.00 9.58
CA ASN A 100 -15.31 2.86 9.18
C ASN A 100 -15.11 3.22 7.71
N LEU A 101 -15.93 2.70 6.80
CA LEU A 101 -15.84 3.01 5.37
C LEU A 101 -16.13 4.51 5.12
N ARG A 102 -17.11 5.09 5.80
CA ARG A 102 -17.46 6.52 5.70
C ARG A 102 -16.33 7.46 6.10
N THR A 103 -15.41 7.04 7.00
CA THR A 103 -14.25 7.88 7.36
C THR A 103 -13.36 8.15 6.15
N GLY A 104 -13.26 7.21 5.20
CA GLY A 104 -12.51 7.39 3.97
C GLY A 104 -13.10 8.47 3.04
N LEU A 105 -14.41 8.72 3.09
CA LEU A 105 -15.07 9.71 2.23
C LEU A 105 -14.54 11.14 2.43
N ALA A 106 -14.00 11.46 3.60
CA ALA A 106 -13.42 12.77 3.89
C ALA A 106 -12.23 13.13 2.99
N ALA A 107 -11.57 12.13 2.42
CA ALA A 107 -10.43 12.31 1.52
C ALA A 107 -10.83 12.36 0.02
N ARG A 108 -12.12 12.16 -0.32
CA ARG A 108 -12.59 12.27 -1.72
C ARG A 108 -12.51 13.70 -2.23
N SER A 109 -11.98 13.86 -3.43
CA SER A 109 -11.87 15.18 -4.09
C SER A 109 -13.14 15.62 -4.79
N ASP A 110 -14.03 14.66 -5.14
CA ASP A 110 -15.30 14.91 -5.86
C ASP A 110 -16.47 15.27 -4.94
N GLY A 111 -16.28 15.22 -3.61
CA GLY A 111 -17.30 15.55 -2.62
C GLY A 111 -18.44 14.53 -2.48
N LEU A 112 -18.37 13.39 -3.16
CA LEU A 112 -19.37 12.34 -3.01
C LEU A 112 -19.36 11.77 -1.59
N LYS A 113 -20.57 11.61 -1.01
CA LYS A 113 -20.77 11.14 0.38
C LYS A 113 -21.27 9.70 0.46
N LYS A 114 -21.30 8.99 -0.67
CA LYS A 114 -21.77 7.61 -0.75
C LYS A 114 -20.57 6.67 -0.88
N ILE A 115 -20.57 5.57 -0.13
CA ILE A 115 -19.59 4.49 -0.29
C ILE A 115 -19.80 3.88 -1.69
N PRO A 116 -18.76 3.78 -2.53
CA PRO A 116 -18.87 3.16 -3.84
C PRO A 116 -19.35 1.69 -3.73
N GLU A 117 -20.30 1.28 -4.56
CA GLU A 117 -20.80 -0.11 -4.55
C GLU A 117 -19.67 -1.10 -4.87
N ARG A 118 -18.68 -0.66 -5.67
CA ARG A 118 -17.48 -1.44 -5.98
C ARG A 118 -16.78 -2.00 -4.75
N VAL A 119 -16.77 -1.28 -3.62
CA VAL A 119 -16.18 -1.76 -2.35
C VAL A 119 -16.90 -3.01 -1.84
N TYR A 120 -18.22 -3.04 -1.97
CA TYR A 120 -19.04 -4.19 -1.53
C TYR A 120 -19.02 -5.34 -2.55
N GLU A 121 -18.84 -5.06 -3.83
CA GLU A 121 -18.63 -6.10 -4.86
C GLU A 121 -17.30 -6.84 -4.61
N LEU A 122 -16.22 -6.10 -4.30
CA LEU A 122 -14.91 -6.67 -4.00
C LEU A 122 -14.88 -7.42 -2.66
N PHE A 123 -15.61 -6.91 -1.67
CA PHE A 123 -15.70 -7.48 -0.32
C PHE A 123 -17.16 -7.63 0.15
N PRO A 124 -17.92 -8.63 -0.33
CA PRO A 124 -19.34 -8.80 0.01
C PRO A 124 -19.61 -8.89 1.52
N VAL A 125 -18.67 -9.46 2.28
CA VAL A 125 -18.75 -9.56 3.74
C VAL A 125 -18.91 -8.19 4.43
N LEU A 126 -18.37 -7.12 3.84
CA LEU A 126 -18.53 -5.77 4.40
C LEU A 126 -19.95 -5.25 4.25
N LYS A 127 -20.69 -5.66 3.20
CA LYS A 127 -22.11 -5.35 3.03
C LYS A 127 -22.97 -6.12 4.02
N GLU A 128 -22.69 -7.41 4.18
CA GLU A 128 -23.40 -8.29 5.12
C GLU A 128 -23.26 -7.82 6.58
N MET A 129 -22.04 -7.35 6.92
CA MET A 129 -21.68 -6.95 8.28
C MET A 129 -21.69 -5.43 8.51
N LYS A 130 -22.35 -4.64 7.63
CA LYS A 130 -22.25 -3.18 7.63
C LYS A 130 -22.59 -2.50 8.97
N HIS A 131 -23.48 -3.11 9.78
CA HIS A 131 -23.88 -2.60 11.08
C HIS A 131 -23.08 -3.18 12.26
N ARG A 132 -22.16 -4.11 12.00
CA ARG A 132 -21.33 -4.72 13.02
C ARG A 132 -20.13 -3.81 13.35
N ARG A 133 -19.69 -3.81 14.60
CA ARG A 133 -18.49 -3.04 15.01
C ARG A 133 -17.24 -3.65 14.38
N GLY A 134 -16.31 -2.79 13.98
CA GLY A 134 -15.03 -3.24 13.40
C GLY A 134 -14.23 -4.15 14.34
N GLY A 135 -14.29 -3.91 15.65
CA GLY A 135 -13.62 -4.73 16.66
C GLY A 135 -14.17 -6.15 16.78
N ASP A 136 -15.43 -6.39 16.39
CA ASP A 136 -16.06 -7.72 16.46
C ASP A 136 -15.79 -8.58 15.20
N LEU A 137 -15.07 -8.05 14.23
CA LEU A 137 -14.70 -8.75 13.01
C LEU A 137 -13.48 -9.67 13.25
N SER A 138 -13.40 -10.77 12.49
CA SER A 138 -12.18 -11.58 12.43
C SER A 138 -11.02 -10.76 11.83
N GLY A 139 -9.77 -11.18 12.09
CA GLY A 139 -8.60 -10.48 11.57
C GLY A 139 -8.60 -10.33 10.04
N GLY A 140 -9.09 -11.33 9.30
CA GLY A 140 -9.23 -11.26 7.84
C GLY A 140 -10.30 -10.27 7.40
N GLN A 141 -11.45 -10.22 8.09
CA GLN A 141 -12.52 -9.25 7.83
C GLN A 141 -12.08 -7.81 8.15
N GLN A 142 -11.31 -7.63 9.23
CA GLN A 142 -10.72 -6.33 9.55
C GLN A 142 -9.75 -5.87 8.46
N GLN A 143 -8.97 -6.78 7.87
CA GLN A 143 -8.10 -6.46 6.75
C GLN A 143 -8.89 -6.05 5.51
N GLN A 144 -9.95 -6.78 5.17
CA GLN A 144 -10.86 -6.41 4.09
C GLN A 144 -11.49 -5.03 4.33
N LEU A 145 -11.89 -4.74 5.60
CA LEU A 145 -12.40 -3.43 5.98
C LEU A 145 -11.35 -2.31 5.81
N ALA A 146 -10.11 -2.56 6.21
CA ALA A 146 -9.01 -1.59 6.05
C ALA A 146 -8.74 -1.28 4.57
N ILE A 147 -8.71 -2.31 3.72
CA ILE A 147 -8.57 -2.15 2.27
C ILE A 147 -9.80 -1.45 1.69
N GLY A 148 -11.01 -1.88 2.04
CA GLY A 148 -12.27 -1.25 1.61
C GLY A 148 -12.30 0.24 1.94
N ARG A 149 -11.86 0.63 3.14
CA ARG A 149 -11.76 2.05 3.54
C ARG A 149 -10.78 2.85 2.68
N ALA A 150 -9.65 2.25 2.29
CA ALA A 150 -8.72 2.89 1.37
C ALA A 150 -9.27 2.97 -0.06
N LEU A 151 -10.13 2.03 -0.48
CA LEU A 151 -10.76 2.01 -1.80
C LEU A 151 -11.93 3.01 -1.94
N VAL A 152 -12.52 3.46 -0.84
CA VAL A 152 -13.62 4.44 -0.86
C VAL A 152 -13.27 5.72 -1.61
N ILE A 153 -11.99 6.13 -1.59
CA ILE A 153 -11.53 7.32 -2.32
C ILE A 153 -11.34 7.07 -3.83
N GLU A 154 -11.58 5.84 -4.32
CA GLU A 154 -11.29 5.40 -5.70
C GLU A 154 -9.86 5.77 -6.10
N PRO A 155 -8.86 5.21 -5.39
CA PRO A 155 -7.46 5.61 -5.54
C PRO A 155 -6.91 5.25 -6.92
N LYS A 156 -5.91 6.00 -7.39
CA LYS A 156 -5.09 5.67 -8.55
C LYS A 156 -3.81 4.93 -8.15
N LEU A 157 -3.35 5.14 -6.91
CA LEU A 157 -2.25 4.42 -6.28
C LEU A 157 -2.72 3.88 -4.92
N LEU A 158 -2.66 2.58 -4.73
CA LEU A 158 -2.94 1.92 -3.45
C LEU A 158 -1.63 1.41 -2.84
N ILE A 159 -1.37 1.82 -1.61
CA ILE A 159 -0.20 1.41 -0.84
C ILE A 159 -0.65 0.42 0.23
N LEU A 160 -0.03 -0.76 0.27
CA LEU A 160 -0.35 -1.84 1.20
C LEU A 160 0.90 -2.26 1.97
N ASP A 161 0.86 -2.19 3.30
CA ASP A 161 1.95 -2.62 4.17
C ASP A 161 1.60 -3.97 4.84
N GLU A 162 2.21 -5.04 4.35
CA GLU A 162 2.07 -6.43 4.82
C GLU A 162 0.60 -6.89 4.97
N PRO A 163 -0.22 -6.79 3.91
CA PRO A 163 -1.67 -7.02 3.99
C PRO A 163 -2.05 -8.47 4.37
N GLY A 164 -1.11 -9.41 4.26
CA GLY A 164 -1.29 -10.82 4.59
C GLY A 164 -0.85 -11.21 6.00
N GLU A 165 -0.41 -10.25 6.83
CA GLU A 165 0.11 -10.56 8.16
C GLU A 165 -0.99 -10.99 9.14
N GLY A 166 -0.79 -12.13 9.83
CA GLY A 166 -1.67 -12.59 10.91
C GLY A 166 -3.10 -12.96 10.47
N ILE A 167 -3.31 -13.30 9.19
CA ILE A 167 -4.60 -13.72 8.66
C ILE A 167 -4.53 -15.09 7.95
N GLN A 168 -5.69 -15.74 7.82
CA GLN A 168 -5.79 -17.08 7.24
C GLN A 168 -5.41 -17.09 5.76
N PRO A 169 -4.77 -18.17 5.26
CA PRO A 169 -4.29 -18.25 3.88
C PRO A 169 -5.36 -18.04 2.80
N ASN A 170 -6.58 -18.52 3.03
CA ASN A 170 -7.70 -18.33 2.11
C ASN A 170 -8.08 -16.84 1.94
N ILE A 171 -8.07 -16.07 3.03
CA ILE A 171 -8.35 -14.63 3.00
C ILE A 171 -7.17 -13.88 2.35
N VAL A 172 -5.93 -14.29 2.62
CA VAL A 172 -4.74 -13.75 1.93
C VAL A 172 -4.87 -13.94 0.42
N ALA A 173 -5.26 -15.14 -0.03
CA ALA A 173 -5.48 -15.42 -1.45
C ALA A 173 -6.60 -14.55 -2.05
N GLN A 174 -7.71 -14.35 -1.33
CA GLN A 174 -8.80 -13.48 -1.75
C GLN A 174 -8.34 -12.03 -1.91
N ILE A 175 -7.57 -11.49 -0.95
CA ILE A 175 -6.99 -10.13 -1.04
C ILE A 175 -6.10 -10.02 -2.28
N GLY A 176 -5.25 -11.01 -2.54
CA GLY A 176 -4.39 -11.03 -3.72
C GLY A 176 -5.19 -11.04 -5.03
N GLN A 177 -6.30 -11.79 -5.09
CA GLN A 177 -7.21 -11.79 -6.24
C GLN A 177 -7.86 -10.42 -6.45
N VAL A 178 -8.33 -9.78 -5.36
CA VAL A 178 -8.89 -8.42 -5.42
C VAL A 178 -7.86 -7.41 -5.92
N ILE A 179 -6.59 -7.49 -5.46
CA ILE A 179 -5.51 -6.64 -5.97
C ILE A 179 -5.36 -6.82 -7.49
N ARG A 180 -5.31 -8.06 -7.99
CA ARG A 180 -5.20 -8.33 -9.43
C ARG A 180 -6.42 -7.83 -10.21
N GLN A 181 -7.62 -8.02 -9.67
CA GLN A 181 -8.85 -7.53 -10.28
C GLN A 181 -8.83 -6.00 -10.43
N LEU A 182 -8.47 -5.26 -9.37
CA LEU A 182 -8.37 -3.81 -9.39
C LEU A 182 -7.32 -3.30 -10.40
N ILE A 183 -6.20 -4.00 -10.55
CA ILE A 183 -5.17 -3.66 -11.54
C ILE A 183 -5.71 -3.88 -12.95
N ASN A 184 -6.30 -5.05 -13.21
CA ASN A 184 -6.69 -5.45 -14.56
C ASN A 184 -7.96 -4.73 -15.05
N GLU A 185 -8.93 -4.47 -14.18
CA GLU A 185 -10.23 -3.89 -14.55
C GLU A 185 -10.25 -2.37 -14.34
N ASP A 186 -9.65 -1.89 -13.26
CA ASP A 186 -9.76 -0.48 -12.85
C ASP A 186 -8.45 0.31 -13.14
N GLY A 187 -7.40 -0.35 -13.66
CA GLY A 187 -6.11 0.28 -13.96
C GLY A 187 -5.36 0.78 -12.71
N LEU A 188 -5.70 0.22 -11.53
CA LEU A 188 -5.10 0.62 -10.26
C LEU A 188 -3.59 0.34 -10.26
N THR A 189 -2.81 1.26 -9.73
CA THR A 189 -1.39 1.03 -9.41
C THR A 189 -1.25 0.60 -7.96
N VAL A 190 -0.40 -0.39 -7.69
CA VAL A 190 -0.21 -0.90 -6.32
C VAL A 190 1.26 -0.86 -5.93
N LEU A 191 1.55 -0.25 -4.78
CA LEU A 191 2.83 -0.38 -4.07
C LEU A 191 2.60 -1.28 -2.86
N LEU A 192 3.14 -2.49 -2.94
CA LEU A 192 2.97 -3.54 -1.95
C LEU A 192 4.27 -3.73 -1.16
N VAL A 193 4.20 -3.76 0.16
CA VAL A 193 5.25 -4.32 1.00
C VAL A 193 4.81 -5.72 1.43
N GLU A 194 5.62 -6.74 1.14
CA GLU A 194 5.30 -8.12 1.50
C GLU A 194 6.59 -8.93 1.71
N GLN A 195 6.56 -9.82 2.70
CA GLN A 195 7.67 -10.72 3.01
C GLN A 195 7.42 -12.16 2.49
N LYS A 196 6.15 -12.52 2.26
CA LYS A 196 5.76 -13.85 1.79
C LYS A 196 6.02 -13.99 0.30
N LEU A 197 7.13 -14.64 -0.06
CA LEU A 197 7.52 -14.90 -1.44
C LEU A 197 6.41 -15.49 -2.32
N PRO A 198 5.63 -16.51 -1.87
CA PRO A 198 4.55 -17.05 -2.70
C PRO A 198 3.49 -16.02 -3.05
N PHE A 199 3.18 -15.07 -2.15
CA PHE A 199 2.23 -14.00 -2.41
C PHE A 199 2.81 -13.00 -3.44
N ALA A 200 4.04 -12.54 -3.22
CA ALA A 200 4.70 -11.61 -4.14
C ALA A 200 4.80 -12.21 -5.56
N ARG A 201 5.29 -13.45 -5.70
CA ARG A 201 5.40 -14.14 -6.99
C ARG A 201 4.06 -14.31 -7.71
N LYS A 202 2.97 -14.45 -6.97
CA LYS A 202 1.64 -14.69 -7.56
C LYS A 202 0.92 -13.41 -7.96
N TYR A 203 1.12 -12.32 -7.22
CA TYR A 203 0.28 -11.12 -7.34
C TYR A 203 1.02 -9.85 -7.74
N ALA A 204 2.36 -9.81 -7.68
CA ALA A 204 3.15 -8.68 -8.15
C ALA A 204 3.56 -8.83 -9.63
N ASP A 205 3.80 -7.69 -10.28
CA ASP A 205 4.39 -7.60 -11.62
C ASP A 205 5.90 -7.34 -11.52
N ARG A 206 6.30 -6.51 -10.55
CA ARG A 206 7.69 -6.10 -10.32
C ARG A 206 8.09 -6.32 -8.87
N PHE A 207 9.39 -6.49 -8.64
CA PHE A 207 9.95 -6.54 -7.31
C PHE A 207 11.06 -5.50 -7.10
N VAL A 208 11.21 -5.10 -5.84
CA VAL A 208 12.36 -4.35 -5.34
C VAL A 208 12.77 -4.96 -4.02
N ILE A 209 14.02 -5.40 -3.90
CA ILE A 209 14.57 -5.89 -2.64
C ILE A 209 15.30 -4.75 -1.95
N MET A 210 14.92 -4.49 -0.71
CA MET A 210 15.59 -3.50 0.15
C MET A 210 16.50 -4.19 1.17
N ASP A 211 17.67 -3.61 1.36
CA ASP A 211 18.56 -3.92 2.47
C ASP A 211 19.17 -2.63 3.01
N ARG A 212 19.21 -2.48 4.34
CA ARG A 212 19.78 -1.32 5.06
C ARG A 212 19.40 0.03 4.45
N GLY A 213 18.11 0.22 4.18
CA GLY A 213 17.56 1.48 3.67
C GLY A 213 17.80 1.77 2.19
N ARG A 214 18.33 0.79 1.42
CA ARG A 214 18.64 0.93 -0.02
C ARG A 214 18.00 -0.17 -0.84
N PRO A 215 17.61 0.09 -2.10
CA PRO A 215 17.29 -0.97 -3.04
C PRO A 215 18.59 -1.66 -3.47
N VAL A 216 18.64 -3.00 -3.33
CA VAL A 216 19.80 -3.83 -3.70
C VAL A 216 19.57 -4.70 -4.93
N ALA A 217 18.30 -4.96 -5.26
CA ALA A 217 17.89 -5.62 -6.50
C ALA A 217 16.49 -5.17 -6.90
N LYS A 218 16.23 -5.09 -8.19
CA LYS A 218 14.91 -4.77 -8.76
C LYS A 218 14.76 -5.40 -10.14
N GLY A 219 13.54 -5.69 -10.55
CA GLY A 219 13.24 -6.27 -11.87
C GLY A 219 11.78 -6.67 -12.01
N GLU A 220 11.48 -7.35 -13.10
CA GLU A 220 10.19 -8.02 -13.30
C GLU A 220 10.10 -9.21 -12.34
N ILE A 221 8.88 -9.56 -11.88
CA ILE A 221 8.73 -10.63 -10.88
C ILE A 221 9.25 -11.98 -11.37
N SER A 222 9.25 -12.22 -12.67
CA SER A 222 9.82 -13.42 -13.31
C SER A 222 11.35 -13.54 -13.15
N GLU A 223 12.03 -12.40 -12.93
CA GLU A 223 13.49 -12.33 -12.75
C GLU A 223 13.89 -12.56 -11.29
N LEU A 224 12.92 -12.70 -10.35
CA LEU A 224 13.20 -12.97 -8.93
C LEU A 224 13.73 -14.38 -8.74
N SER A 225 15.05 -14.54 -8.90
CA SER A 225 15.73 -15.81 -8.82
C SER A 225 15.89 -16.32 -7.38
N ASN A 226 16.14 -17.62 -7.24
CA ASN A 226 16.41 -18.22 -5.93
C ASN A 226 17.75 -17.73 -5.34
N GLU A 227 18.70 -17.33 -6.19
CA GLU A 227 19.99 -16.75 -5.80
C GLU A 227 19.78 -15.39 -5.12
N LEU A 228 18.99 -14.49 -5.74
CA LEU A 228 18.62 -13.20 -5.14
C LEU A 228 17.91 -13.38 -3.79
N ILE A 229 17.00 -14.35 -3.71
CA ILE A 229 16.27 -14.67 -2.48
C ILE A 229 17.24 -15.12 -1.39
N LYS A 230 18.14 -16.05 -1.70
CA LYS A 230 19.15 -16.55 -0.74
C LYS A 230 20.10 -15.44 -0.29
N GLN A 231 20.52 -14.57 -1.22
CA GLN A 231 21.46 -13.50 -0.93
C GLN A 231 20.87 -12.41 -0.04
N HIS A 232 19.60 -12.06 -0.22
CA HIS A 232 19.03 -10.85 0.38
C HIS A 232 17.83 -11.07 1.32
N LEU A 233 17.12 -12.18 1.21
CA LEU A 233 15.86 -12.41 1.95
C LEU A 233 15.95 -13.54 2.98
N THR A 234 16.88 -14.51 2.82
CA THR A 234 17.10 -15.56 3.83
C THR A 234 18.12 -15.13 4.87
N VAL A 235 17.95 -15.64 6.10
CA VAL A 235 18.89 -15.49 7.21
C VAL A 235 19.97 -16.54 7.09
#